data_82966951b8888b873ac1390a99775934
#
_entry.id   82966951b8888b873ac1390a99775934
#
_cell.length_a   1.000
_cell.length_b   1.000
_cell.length_c   1.000
_cell.angle_alpha   90.00
_cell.angle_beta   90.00
_cell.angle_gamma   90.00
#
_symmetry.space_group_name_H-M   'P 1'
#
loop_
_entity.id
_entity.type
_entity.pdbx_description
1 polymer ?
#
loop_
_entity_poly.entity_id
_entity_poly.type
_entity_poly.pdbx_seq_one_letter_code
_entity_poly.pdbx_strand_id
1 'polypeptide(L)'
;MFLDFDNCLHRCDAYVSGQDVVASEPGVALFEFAAILERELQPYPDVGIVLSTDWVGVLGFEGARDALPLASLRERVIGATRIDDCDEPASSELTHGEQIRRYVAKHRLRAWLAIDDRRDGFEPFPEQLVHCQRGVGLGDSDVQKMLARRLRLVFYVKTNWD
;
A
#
# COMPACT_ATOMS: atom_id res chain seq x y z
N MET A 1 7.45 0.01 2.83
CA MET A 1 6.06 -0.45 3.07
C MET A 1 5.34 -0.53 1.74
N PHE A 2 4.63 -1.63 1.47
CA PHE A 2 3.79 -1.78 0.27
C PHE A 2 2.38 -1.27 0.56
N LEU A 3 1.75 -0.60 -0.40
CA LEU A 3 0.48 0.09 -0.21
C LEU A 3 -0.46 -0.18 -1.37
N ASP A 4 -1.61 -0.79 -1.08
CA ASP A 4 -2.78 -0.81 -1.95
C ASP A 4 -3.71 0.38 -1.64
N PHE A 5 -4.54 0.77 -2.61
CA PHE A 5 -5.45 1.91 -2.47
C PHE A 5 -6.88 1.49 -2.21
N ASP A 6 -7.46 0.70 -3.11
CA ASP A 6 -8.84 0.28 -3.05
C ASP A 6 -9.11 -0.58 -1.81
N ASN A 7 -10.18 -0.29 -1.09
CA ASN A 7 -10.52 -0.97 0.16
C ASN A 7 -9.45 -0.88 1.27
N CYS A 8 -8.43 -0.03 1.10
CA CYS A 8 -7.38 0.27 2.06
C CYS A 8 -7.39 1.74 2.47
N LEU A 9 -7.10 2.67 1.55
CA LEU A 9 -7.12 4.11 1.80
C LEU A 9 -8.50 4.76 1.63
N HIS A 10 -9.43 4.04 1.05
CA HIS A 10 -10.86 4.33 0.98
C HIS A 10 -11.64 3.02 0.99
N ARG A 11 -12.93 3.07 1.35
CA ARG A 11 -13.72 1.87 1.64
C ARG A 11 -14.45 1.26 0.45
N CYS A 12 -14.01 1.51 -0.77
CA CYS A 12 -14.60 0.94 -1.98
C CYS A 12 -13.55 0.70 -3.05
N ASP A 13 -13.96 0.08 -4.14
CA ASP A 13 -13.18 0.06 -5.37
C ASP A 13 -13.26 1.43 -6.05
N ALA A 14 -12.33 1.69 -6.96
CA ALA A 14 -12.38 2.84 -7.85
C ALA A 14 -12.35 2.40 -9.31
N TYR A 15 -12.87 3.22 -10.20
CA TYR A 15 -12.87 2.96 -11.64
C TYR A 15 -12.66 4.25 -12.44
N VAL A 16 -12.21 4.11 -13.67
CA VAL A 16 -12.00 5.25 -14.56
C VAL A 16 -13.34 5.62 -15.23
N SER A 17 -13.70 6.89 -15.14
CA SER A 17 -14.84 7.49 -15.81
C SER A 17 -14.38 8.71 -16.60
N GLY A 18 -14.27 8.55 -17.92
CA GLY A 18 -13.67 9.59 -18.76
C GLY A 18 -12.18 9.76 -18.47
N GLN A 19 -11.80 10.95 -17.99
CA GLN A 19 -10.43 11.27 -17.58
C GLN A 19 -10.22 11.19 -16.06
N ASP A 20 -11.28 10.91 -15.29
CA ASP A 20 -11.26 10.91 -13.83
C ASP A 20 -11.32 9.50 -13.28
N VAL A 21 -10.76 9.33 -12.09
CA VAL A 21 -10.97 8.14 -11.26
C VAL A 21 -12.04 8.47 -10.22
N VAL A 22 -13.06 7.63 -10.14
CA VAL A 22 -14.21 7.84 -9.27
C VAL A 22 -14.45 6.63 -8.37
N ALA A 23 -14.99 6.89 -7.19
CA ALA A 23 -15.38 5.85 -6.24
C ALA A 23 -16.54 5.02 -6.79
N SER A 24 -16.50 3.70 -6.59
CA SER A 24 -17.58 2.79 -7.01
C SER A 24 -18.86 2.96 -6.19
N GLU A 25 -18.76 3.55 -5.00
CA GLU A 25 -19.89 3.77 -4.11
C GLU A 25 -20.19 5.26 -3.93
N PRO A 26 -21.47 5.67 -4.10
CA PRO A 26 -21.88 7.05 -3.88
C PRO A 26 -21.56 7.52 -2.43
N GLY A 27 -21.05 8.75 -2.31
CA GLY A 27 -20.76 9.36 -1.01
C GLY A 27 -19.44 8.94 -0.37
N VAL A 28 -18.68 8.04 -1.00
CA VAL A 28 -17.33 7.69 -0.56
C VAL A 28 -16.33 8.65 -1.21
N ALA A 29 -15.51 9.30 -0.38
CA ALA A 29 -14.40 10.12 -0.85
C ALA A 29 -13.16 9.23 -1.06
N LEU A 30 -12.56 9.33 -2.25
CA LEU A 30 -11.29 8.65 -2.51
C LEU A 30 -10.22 9.13 -1.52
N PHE A 31 -9.42 8.19 -1.03
CA PHE A 31 -8.35 8.45 -0.05
C PHE A 31 -8.82 9.05 1.28
N GLU A 32 -10.06 8.78 1.70
CA GLU A 32 -10.63 9.28 2.97
C GLU A 32 -9.78 8.90 4.21
N PHE A 33 -8.97 7.84 4.11
CA PHE A 33 -8.10 7.35 5.19
C PHE A 33 -6.62 7.73 5.02
N ALA A 34 -6.28 8.58 4.05
CA ALA A 34 -4.88 9.00 3.84
C ALA A 34 -4.27 9.68 5.07
N ALA A 35 -5.05 10.51 5.78
CA ALA A 35 -4.59 11.16 7.01
C ALA A 35 -4.31 10.17 8.16
N ILE A 36 -5.01 9.04 8.20
CA ILE A 36 -4.73 7.96 9.15
C ILE A 36 -3.35 7.35 8.86
N LEU A 37 -3.09 7.02 7.60
CA LEU A 37 -1.80 6.48 7.19
C LEU A 37 -0.66 7.47 7.47
N GLU A 38 -0.84 8.75 7.15
CA GLU A 38 0.14 9.80 7.44
C GLU A 38 0.49 9.85 8.93
N ARG A 39 -0.52 9.86 9.79
CA ARG A 39 -0.34 9.86 11.25
C ARG A 39 0.45 8.64 11.72
N GLU A 40 0.11 7.45 11.25
CA GLU A 40 0.78 6.21 11.64
C GLU A 40 2.24 6.16 11.17
N LEU A 41 2.56 6.80 10.04
CA LEU A 41 3.93 6.87 9.50
C LEU A 41 4.77 8.02 10.07
N GLN A 42 4.18 8.96 10.78
CA GLN A 42 4.90 10.11 11.33
C GLN A 42 6.12 9.72 12.19
N PRO A 43 6.06 8.69 13.07
CA PRO A 43 7.22 8.28 13.87
C PRO A 43 8.32 7.56 13.06
N TYR A 44 8.09 7.29 11.78
CA TYR A 44 8.96 6.48 10.93
C TYR A 44 9.35 7.25 9.65
N PRO A 45 10.19 8.30 9.76
CA PRO A 45 10.51 9.18 8.62
C PRO A 45 11.21 8.43 7.47
N ASP A 46 11.97 7.39 7.77
CA ASP A 46 12.75 6.62 6.79
C ASP A 46 11.95 5.52 6.09
N VAL A 47 10.69 5.32 6.44
CA VAL A 47 9.84 4.31 5.79
C VAL A 47 9.36 4.83 4.45
N GLY A 48 9.89 4.25 3.36
CA GLY A 48 9.43 4.48 2.00
C GLY A 48 8.16 3.69 1.68
N ILE A 49 7.38 4.19 0.74
CA ILE A 49 6.17 3.55 0.20
C ILE A 49 6.47 3.00 -1.19
N VAL A 50 6.13 1.72 -1.40
CA VAL A 50 6.10 1.07 -2.72
C VAL A 50 4.63 0.82 -3.07
N LEU A 51 4.18 1.37 -4.18
CA LEU A 51 2.80 1.20 -4.62
C LEU A 51 2.57 -0.24 -5.09
N SER A 52 1.57 -0.90 -4.49
CA SER A 52 1.14 -2.25 -4.83
C SER A 52 -0.34 -2.24 -5.17
N THR A 53 -0.72 -1.36 -6.08
CA THR A 53 -2.10 -1.07 -6.44
C THR A 53 -2.30 -1.19 -7.94
N ASP A 54 -3.49 -1.61 -8.36
CA ASP A 54 -3.88 -1.68 -9.77
C ASP A 54 -3.93 -0.30 -10.44
N TRP A 55 -3.98 0.78 -9.67
CA TRP A 55 -3.94 2.16 -10.17
C TRP A 55 -2.67 2.46 -10.98
N VAL A 56 -1.55 1.81 -10.67
CA VAL A 56 -0.30 1.95 -11.44
C VAL A 56 -0.48 1.43 -12.87
N GLY A 57 -1.23 0.36 -13.06
CA GLY A 57 -1.54 -0.16 -14.40
C GLY A 57 -2.45 0.74 -15.22
N VAL A 58 -3.28 1.55 -14.56
CA VAL A 58 -4.26 2.43 -15.20
C VAL A 58 -3.71 3.83 -15.45
N LEU A 59 -3.07 4.43 -14.45
CA LEU A 59 -2.58 5.83 -14.47
C LEU A 59 -1.09 5.97 -14.72
N GLY A 60 -0.35 4.86 -14.75
CA GLY A 60 1.10 4.86 -14.67
C GLY A 60 1.59 5.18 -13.25
N PHE A 61 2.89 5.04 -13.04
CA PHE A 61 3.50 5.25 -11.73
C PHE A 61 3.30 6.67 -11.19
N GLU A 62 3.63 7.67 -11.99
CA GLU A 62 3.50 9.07 -11.58
C GLU A 62 2.05 9.46 -11.32
N GLY A 63 1.13 9.01 -12.17
CA GLY A 63 -0.30 9.25 -11.98
C GLY A 63 -0.85 8.64 -10.71
N ALA A 64 -0.47 7.41 -10.38
CA ALA A 64 -0.87 6.74 -9.15
C ALA A 64 -0.27 7.42 -7.90
N ARG A 65 1.02 7.81 -7.95
CA ARG A 65 1.66 8.57 -6.88
C ARG A 65 0.95 9.90 -6.64
N ASP A 66 0.70 10.64 -7.71
CA ASP A 66 0.14 12.00 -7.65
C ASP A 66 -1.35 12.01 -7.28
N ALA A 67 -2.04 10.87 -7.40
CA ALA A 67 -3.38 10.68 -6.89
C ALA A 67 -3.47 10.71 -5.35
N LEU A 68 -2.38 10.41 -4.64
CA LEU A 68 -2.33 10.56 -3.18
C LEU A 68 -2.53 12.03 -2.79
N PRO A 69 -3.50 12.36 -1.92
CA PRO A 69 -3.87 13.74 -1.65
C PRO A 69 -2.84 14.50 -0.80
N LEU A 70 -2.04 13.78 0.01
CA LEU A 70 -1.10 14.38 0.94
C LEU A 70 0.32 14.38 0.39
N ALA A 71 0.96 15.56 0.33
CA ALA A 71 2.33 15.70 -0.15
C ALA A 71 3.32 14.82 0.63
N SER A 72 3.16 14.73 1.94
CA SER A 72 3.98 13.89 2.82
C SER A 72 3.95 12.41 2.44
N LEU A 73 2.82 11.89 1.95
CA LEU A 73 2.71 10.52 1.45
C LEU A 73 3.34 10.37 0.06
N ARG A 74 3.09 11.34 -0.85
CA ARG A 74 3.71 11.34 -2.19
C ARG A 74 5.24 11.33 -2.13
N GLU A 75 5.82 12.12 -1.24
CA GLU A 75 7.28 12.23 -1.03
C GLU A 75 7.90 10.92 -0.52
N ARG A 76 7.13 10.09 0.15
CA ARG A 76 7.56 8.75 0.61
C ARG A 76 7.53 7.69 -0.50
N VAL A 77 6.86 7.93 -1.62
CA VAL A 77 6.74 6.95 -2.70
C VAL A 77 8.06 6.80 -3.42
N ILE A 78 8.65 5.62 -3.34
CA ILE A 78 9.97 5.28 -3.89
C ILE A 78 9.92 4.28 -5.05
N GLY A 79 8.76 3.72 -5.36
CA GLY A 79 8.61 2.75 -6.44
C GLY A 79 7.22 2.12 -6.46
N ALA A 80 7.05 1.15 -7.35
CA ALA A 80 5.85 0.34 -7.44
C ALA A 80 6.21 -1.09 -7.88
N THR A 81 5.40 -2.08 -7.45
CA THR A 81 5.66 -3.49 -7.78
C THR A 81 5.56 -3.76 -9.29
N ARG A 82 4.73 -3.01 -10.01
CA ARG A 82 4.49 -3.20 -11.45
C ARG A 82 5.46 -2.49 -12.38
N ILE A 83 6.26 -1.53 -11.91
CA ILE A 83 7.25 -0.84 -12.77
C ILE A 83 8.42 -1.75 -13.10
N ASP A 84 8.81 -2.57 -12.15
CA ASP A 84 9.96 -3.47 -12.27
C ASP A 84 9.69 -4.69 -13.19
N ASP A 85 8.45 -4.85 -13.65
CA ASP A 85 7.99 -5.98 -14.44
C ASP A 85 7.93 -5.68 -15.95
N CYS A 86 8.53 -4.59 -16.41
CA CYS A 86 8.51 -4.20 -17.84
C CYS A 86 9.11 -5.26 -18.79
N ASP A 87 9.85 -6.22 -18.27
CA ASP A 87 10.51 -7.26 -19.05
C ASP A 87 9.83 -8.64 -19.01
N GLU A 88 8.74 -8.82 -18.23
CA GLU A 88 8.04 -10.11 -18.15
C GLU A 88 6.52 -9.97 -18.37
N PRO A 89 5.96 -10.64 -19.40
CA PRO A 89 4.51 -10.62 -19.70
C PRO A 89 3.62 -11.27 -18.62
N ALA A 90 4.21 -11.97 -17.66
CA ALA A 90 3.51 -12.79 -16.67
C ALA A 90 3.10 -12.06 -15.40
N SER A 91 3.43 -10.77 -15.24
CA SER A 91 3.14 -10.04 -13.99
C SER A 91 1.66 -9.74 -13.79
N SER A 92 0.87 -9.64 -14.87
CA SER A 92 -0.57 -9.38 -14.79
C SER A 92 -1.38 -10.56 -14.21
N GLU A 93 -0.80 -11.74 -14.17
CA GLU A 93 -1.42 -12.96 -13.60
C GLU A 93 -1.06 -13.18 -12.13
N LEU A 94 -0.08 -12.42 -11.60
CA LEU A 94 0.34 -12.56 -10.21
C LEU A 94 -0.59 -11.82 -9.26
N THR A 95 -0.82 -12.43 -8.11
CA THR A 95 -1.47 -11.76 -6.97
C THR A 95 -0.60 -10.62 -6.44
N HIS A 96 -1.19 -9.66 -5.71
CA HIS A 96 -0.41 -8.59 -5.05
C HIS A 96 0.68 -9.17 -4.14
N GLY A 97 0.34 -10.20 -3.35
CA GLY A 97 1.32 -10.84 -2.48
C GLY A 97 2.52 -11.43 -3.24
N GLU A 98 2.29 -12.04 -4.39
CA GLU A 98 3.36 -12.58 -5.24
C GLU A 98 4.20 -11.48 -5.87
N GLN A 99 3.58 -10.40 -6.36
CA GLN A 99 4.29 -9.22 -6.88
C GLN A 99 5.19 -8.59 -5.80
N ILE A 100 4.67 -8.43 -4.59
CA ILE A 100 5.41 -7.91 -3.43
C ILE A 100 6.60 -8.82 -3.11
N ARG A 101 6.40 -10.14 -3.08
CA ARG A 101 7.48 -11.10 -2.79
C ARG A 101 8.61 -11.03 -3.84
N ARG A 102 8.27 -10.87 -5.11
CA ARG A 102 9.27 -10.64 -6.17
C ARG A 102 10.05 -9.35 -5.93
N TYR A 103 9.34 -8.26 -5.62
CA TYR A 103 9.98 -6.98 -5.31
C TYR A 103 10.90 -7.08 -4.09
N VAL A 104 10.45 -7.72 -3.02
CA VAL A 104 11.24 -7.96 -1.79
C VAL A 104 12.52 -8.73 -2.11
N ALA A 105 12.42 -9.80 -2.90
CA ALA A 105 13.57 -10.62 -3.29
C ALA A 105 14.55 -9.84 -4.19
N LYS A 106 14.04 -9.14 -5.20
CA LYS A 106 14.83 -8.35 -6.15
C LYS A 106 15.63 -7.25 -5.45
N HIS A 107 14.98 -6.52 -4.54
CA HIS A 107 15.59 -5.42 -3.80
C HIS A 107 16.24 -5.84 -2.47
N ARG A 108 16.20 -7.14 -2.14
CA ARG A 108 16.77 -7.72 -0.91
C ARG A 108 16.30 -7.02 0.36
N LEU A 109 15.01 -6.68 0.41
CA LEU A 109 14.43 -5.98 1.55
C LEU A 109 14.43 -6.88 2.78
N ARG A 110 14.96 -6.37 3.90
CA ARG A 110 15.02 -7.09 5.19
C ARG A 110 13.85 -6.76 6.10
N ALA A 111 13.28 -5.57 5.94
CA ALA A 111 12.16 -5.08 6.74
C ALA A 111 11.09 -4.54 5.79
N TRP A 112 9.90 -5.10 5.85
CA TRP A 112 8.79 -4.68 5.01
C TRP A 112 7.45 -5.03 5.65
N LEU A 113 6.42 -4.26 5.30
CA LEU A 113 5.01 -4.49 5.60
C LEU A 113 4.20 -4.22 4.35
N ALA A 114 3.03 -4.83 4.25
CA ALA A 114 2.04 -4.54 3.24
C ALA A 114 0.71 -4.15 3.89
N ILE A 115 0.00 -3.19 3.29
CA ILE A 115 -1.40 -2.87 3.57
C ILE A 115 -2.17 -3.26 2.33
N ASP A 116 -3.07 -4.23 2.44
CA ASP A 116 -3.81 -4.80 1.31
C ASP A 116 -5.14 -5.40 1.79
N ASP A 117 -6.18 -5.39 0.96
CA ASP A 117 -7.47 -6.03 1.24
C ASP A 117 -7.51 -7.50 0.78
N ARG A 118 -6.50 -7.95 0.04
CA ARG A 118 -6.33 -9.32 -0.44
C ARG A 118 -5.35 -10.09 0.44
N ARG A 119 -5.59 -11.39 0.58
CA ARG A 119 -4.71 -12.31 1.33
C ARG A 119 -3.86 -13.19 0.43
N ASP A 120 -4.22 -13.26 -0.85
CA ASP A 120 -3.62 -14.16 -1.81
C ASP A 120 -2.14 -13.84 -2.03
N GLY A 121 -1.30 -14.85 -1.91
CA GLY A 121 0.15 -14.72 -2.06
C GLY A 121 0.88 -14.27 -0.79
N PHE A 122 0.15 -13.98 0.31
CA PHE A 122 0.73 -13.64 1.61
C PHE A 122 0.83 -14.83 2.56
N GLU A 123 0.38 -16.02 2.17
CA GLU A 123 0.32 -17.20 3.04
C GLU A 123 1.67 -17.54 3.69
N PRO A 124 2.83 -17.36 3.01
CA PRO A 124 4.14 -17.60 3.64
C PRO A 124 4.56 -16.50 4.63
N PHE A 125 3.91 -15.32 4.57
CA PHE A 125 4.30 -14.13 5.33
C PHE A 125 3.08 -13.40 5.94
N PRO A 126 2.22 -14.09 6.71
CA PRO A 126 1.00 -13.49 7.23
C PRO A 126 1.26 -12.32 8.19
N GLU A 127 2.43 -12.31 8.85
CA GLU A 127 2.81 -11.25 9.79
C GLU A 127 3.22 -9.96 9.09
N GLN A 128 3.54 -10.00 7.81
CA GLN A 128 3.85 -8.82 7.01
C GLN A 128 2.62 -8.16 6.39
N LEU A 129 1.44 -8.81 6.45
CA LEU A 129 0.21 -8.25 5.92
C LEU A 129 -0.61 -7.55 7.02
N VAL A 130 -0.85 -6.27 6.88
CA VAL A 130 -1.94 -5.54 7.54
C VAL A 130 -3.15 -5.66 6.62
N HIS A 131 -4.00 -6.65 6.92
CA HIS A 131 -5.16 -6.93 6.10
C HIS A 131 -6.29 -5.93 6.38
N CYS A 132 -6.76 -5.28 5.32
CA CYS A 132 -7.93 -4.41 5.34
C CYS A 132 -9.17 -5.21 4.92
N GLN A 133 -10.27 -5.05 5.65
CA GLN A 133 -11.54 -5.63 5.23
C GLN A 133 -12.13 -4.78 4.10
N ARG A 134 -12.59 -5.43 3.04
CA ARG A 134 -13.30 -4.76 1.95
C ARG A 134 -14.52 -4.00 2.48
N GLY A 135 -14.73 -2.81 1.98
CA GLY A 135 -15.80 -1.93 2.43
C GLY A 135 -15.54 -1.19 3.75
N VAL A 136 -14.38 -1.40 4.38
CA VAL A 136 -14.01 -0.77 5.68
C VAL A 136 -12.64 -0.10 5.61
N GLY A 137 -11.61 -0.79 5.11
CA GLY A 137 -10.26 -0.26 4.96
C GLY A 137 -9.60 0.14 6.28
N LEU A 138 -8.72 1.14 6.24
CA LEU A 138 -8.06 1.72 7.42
C LEU A 138 -9.00 2.51 8.34
N GLY A 139 -10.28 2.64 8.00
CA GLY A 139 -11.30 3.17 8.91
C GLY A 139 -11.54 2.28 10.13
N ASP A 140 -11.18 0.99 10.06
CA ASP A 140 -11.31 0.06 11.18
C ASP A 140 -10.25 0.34 12.25
N SER A 141 -10.71 0.59 13.49
CA SER A 141 -9.82 0.87 14.63
C SER A 141 -8.89 -0.29 14.99
N ASP A 142 -9.31 -1.52 14.77
CA ASP A 142 -8.47 -2.69 15.08
C ASP A 142 -7.38 -2.89 14.01
N VAL A 143 -7.69 -2.57 12.75
CA VAL A 143 -6.69 -2.53 11.67
C VAL A 143 -5.67 -1.41 11.93
N GLN A 144 -6.10 -0.23 12.41
CA GLN A 144 -5.18 0.85 12.81
C GLN A 144 -4.24 0.42 13.94
N LYS A 145 -4.77 -0.24 14.97
CA LYS A 145 -3.94 -0.78 16.08
C LYS A 145 -2.95 -1.83 15.59
N MET A 146 -3.39 -2.70 14.67
CA MET A 146 -2.53 -3.71 14.06
C MET A 146 -1.41 -3.03 13.25
N LEU A 147 -1.73 -2.02 12.44
CA LEU A 147 -0.75 -1.24 11.67
C LEU A 147 0.29 -0.61 12.61
N ALA A 148 -0.15 0.12 13.64
CA ALA A 148 0.73 0.75 14.61
C ALA A 148 1.66 -0.26 15.30
N ARG A 149 1.12 -1.42 15.71
CA ARG A 149 1.91 -2.49 16.33
C ARG A 149 2.97 -3.05 15.38
N ARG A 150 2.59 -3.32 14.12
CA ARG A 150 3.51 -3.92 13.14
C ARG A 150 4.56 -2.95 12.67
N LEU A 151 4.22 -1.68 12.45
CA LEU A 151 5.22 -0.64 12.17
C LEU A 151 6.29 -0.60 13.25
N ARG A 152 5.90 -0.64 14.52
CA ARG A 152 6.84 -0.67 15.63
C ARG A 152 7.71 -1.92 15.64
N LEU A 153 7.14 -3.10 15.40
CA LEU A 153 7.89 -4.36 15.39
C LEU A 153 8.88 -4.44 14.24
N VAL A 154 8.50 -3.94 13.06
CA VAL A 154 9.32 -4.07 11.85
C VAL A 154 10.34 -2.95 11.71
N PHE A 155 9.99 -1.71 12.06
CA PHE A 155 10.82 -0.54 11.78
C PHE A 155 11.41 0.14 13.01
N TYR A 156 10.97 -0.17 14.24
CA TYR A 156 11.47 0.49 15.46
C TYR A 156 12.74 -0.16 16.04
N VAL A 157 13.31 -1.18 15.42
CA VAL A 157 14.45 -1.92 15.97
C VAL A 157 15.79 -1.23 15.71
N LYS A 158 15.91 0.11 15.82
CA LYS A 158 17.23 0.77 15.68
C LYS A 158 17.38 2.12 16.41
N THR A 159 17.11 2.20 17.68
CA THR A 159 17.57 3.38 18.44
C THR A 159 18.04 3.12 19.86
N ASN A 160 18.35 1.89 20.23
CA ASN A 160 18.91 1.62 21.58
C ASN A 160 20.10 0.67 21.55
N TRP A 161 21.13 0.99 20.80
CA TRP A 161 22.50 0.48 21.00
C TRP A 161 23.50 1.58 20.64
N ASP A 162 23.57 2.59 21.49
CA ASP A 162 24.75 3.44 21.70
C ASP A 162 25.03 3.51 23.21
#